data_606543b2bf525bb3df7d4e6fa3566171
#
_entry.id   606543b2bf525bb3df7d4e6fa3566171
#
_cell.length_a   1.000
_cell.length_b   1.000
_cell.length_c   1.000
_cell.angle_alpha   90.00
_cell.angle_beta   90.00
_cell.angle_gamma   90.00
#
_symmetry.space_group_name_H-M   'P 1'
#
loop_
_entity.id
_entity.type
_entity.pdbx_description
1 polymer ?
#
loop_
_entity_poly.entity_id
_entity_poly.type
_entity_poly.pdbx_seq_one_letter_code
_entity_poly.pdbx_strand_id
1 'polypeptide(L)'
;MKKVIREIISISKKLSLVFKSIKEIYSYGGYTTTNISYINHGDILKDKKILITGGSTGIGFNIAKKCIQEGATVVITGRNEGKLKQAKEEINSPLVQTLVWDISQINKIEESIVCAQELLGGDIDILVNNAGIVNGVLFPNVTEEIWDKVYAINSKGLFFLTQSLSDKWIKETRICPKKIINISSQGGFVGATYPYRMTKWDIAGLTQGLGIKLAPHGIIVNGIAPGIVSTNMQPNCQGQKENLFCPQNPLKRFALPEEIAELAIYLMSDASNFIVGQTIVCDGGYSLK
;
A
#
# COMPACT_ATOMS: atom_id res chain seq x y z
N MET A 1 15.38 2.64 47.29
CA MET A 1 14.89 1.26 47.16
C MET A 1 13.90 1.08 46.01
N LYS A 2 12.76 1.78 45.95
CA LYS A 2 11.74 1.61 44.86
C LYS A 2 12.27 1.89 43.44
N LYS A 3 13.19 2.85 43.25
CA LYS A 3 13.78 3.17 41.92
C LYS A 3 14.70 2.05 41.42
N VAL A 4 15.55 1.52 42.32
CA VAL A 4 16.47 0.40 41.99
C VAL A 4 15.69 -0.88 41.65
N ILE A 5 14.60 -1.16 42.38
CA ILE A 5 13.73 -2.33 42.09
C ILE A 5 13.07 -2.19 40.71
N ARG A 6 12.60 -0.99 40.33
CA ARG A 6 12.04 -0.75 38.99
C ARG A 6 13.07 -0.91 37.90
N GLU A 7 14.30 -0.48 38.09
CA GLU A 7 15.38 -0.69 37.12
C GLU A 7 15.75 -2.16 36.98
N ILE A 8 15.84 -2.91 38.06
CA ILE A 8 16.12 -4.37 38.03
C ILE A 8 14.99 -5.10 37.29
N ILE A 9 13.71 -4.77 37.53
CA ILE A 9 12.58 -5.35 36.83
C ILE A 9 12.62 -5.00 35.34
N SER A 10 12.98 -3.78 34.97
CA SER A 10 13.13 -3.34 33.59
C SER A 10 14.24 -4.11 32.88
N ILE A 11 15.39 -4.29 33.51
CA ILE A 11 16.53 -5.06 32.98
C ILE A 11 16.15 -6.53 32.83
N SER A 12 15.49 -7.12 33.82
CA SER A 12 15.03 -8.51 33.78
C SER A 12 14.05 -8.74 32.62
N LYS A 13 13.09 -7.82 32.38
CA LYS A 13 12.18 -7.89 31.24
C LYS A 13 12.90 -7.78 29.90
N LYS A 14 13.89 -6.87 29.79
CA LYS A 14 14.71 -6.75 28.57
C LYS A 14 15.51 -8.03 28.30
N LEU A 15 16.14 -8.61 29.32
CA LEU A 15 16.86 -9.86 29.23
C LEU A 15 15.95 -11.02 28.82
N SER A 16 14.76 -11.13 29.40
CA SER A 16 13.75 -12.14 29.02
C SER A 16 13.34 -12.02 27.54
N LEU A 17 13.14 -10.79 27.06
CA LEU A 17 12.85 -10.57 25.63
C LEU A 17 13.99 -10.97 24.72
N VAL A 18 15.23 -10.65 25.10
CA VAL A 18 16.43 -11.04 24.35
C VAL A 18 16.56 -12.58 24.32
N PHE A 19 16.40 -13.27 25.44
CA PHE A 19 16.43 -14.73 25.48
C PHE A 19 15.33 -15.37 24.64
N LYS A 20 14.11 -14.80 24.66
CA LYS A 20 13.03 -15.28 23.81
C LYS A 20 13.36 -15.09 22.33
N SER A 21 13.90 -13.94 21.94
CA SER A 21 14.35 -13.68 20.57
C SER A 21 15.47 -14.60 20.13
N ILE A 22 16.46 -14.84 20.98
CA ILE A 22 17.56 -15.79 20.72
C ILE A 22 17.00 -17.22 20.53
N LYS A 23 16.10 -17.65 21.38
CA LYS A 23 15.44 -18.96 21.25
C LYS A 23 14.65 -19.08 19.95
N GLU A 24 13.92 -18.05 19.57
CA GLU A 24 13.19 -17.99 18.28
C GLU A 24 14.16 -18.03 17.10
N ILE A 25 15.23 -17.22 17.11
CA ILE A 25 16.27 -17.24 16.08
C ILE A 25 16.89 -18.64 15.97
N TYR A 26 17.20 -19.28 17.12
CA TYR A 26 17.79 -20.61 17.12
C TYR A 26 16.83 -21.69 16.60
N SER A 27 15.53 -21.62 16.93
CA SER A 27 14.54 -22.58 16.48
C SER A 27 14.23 -22.48 14.97
N TYR A 28 14.38 -21.28 14.38
CA TYR A 28 14.15 -21.04 12.95
C TYR A 28 15.47 -20.84 12.17
N GLY A 29 16.64 -20.99 12.82
CA GLY A 29 17.93 -20.76 12.20
C GLY A 29 18.21 -19.29 11.85
N GLY A 30 17.38 -18.34 12.31
CA GLY A 30 17.49 -16.92 11.98
C GLY A 30 17.36 -16.59 10.50
N TYR A 31 16.88 -17.55 9.70
CA TYR A 31 16.77 -17.46 8.26
C TYR A 31 15.43 -18.04 7.79
N THR A 32 14.72 -17.29 6.97
CA THR A 32 13.45 -17.73 6.38
C THR A 32 13.39 -17.25 4.94
N THR A 33 13.06 -18.17 4.03
CA THR A 33 12.78 -17.87 2.64
C THR A 33 11.34 -18.20 2.33
N THR A 34 10.79 -17.62 1.28
CA THR A 34 9.52 -18.01 0.71
C THR A 34 9.57 -17.87 -0.79
N ASN A 35 8.83 -18.73 -1.47
CA ASN A 35 8.58 -18.61 -2.89
C ASN A 35 7.11 -18.25 -3.09
N ILE A 36 6.85 -17.33 -4.00
CA ILE A 36 5.50 -17.03 -4.45
C ILE A 36 5.19 -17.80 -5.72
N SER A 37 4.05 -18.45 -5.76
CA SER A 37 3.50 -18.97 -7.02
C SER A 37 2.66 -17.88 -7.66
N TYR A 38 3.10 -17.39 -8.81
CA TYR A 38 2.33 -16.42 -9.57
C TYR A 38 1.14 -17.12 -10.23
N ILE A 39 -0.04 -16.55 -10.03
CA ILE A 39 -1.24 -17.00 -10.72
C ILE A 39 -1.24 -16.35 -12.11
N ASN A 40 -1.32 -17.16 -13.15
CA ASN A 40 -1.61 -16.65 -14.48
C ASN A 40 -3.12 -16.53 -14.61
N HIS A 41 -3.61 -15.29 -14.56
CA HIS A 41 -5.04 -15.00 -14.64
C HIS A 41 -5.56 -14.88 -16.08
N GLY A 42 -4.70 -15.05 -17.10
CA GLY A 42 -5.11 -15.05 -18.52
C GLY A 42 -5.59 -13.68 -19.01
N ASP A 43 -4.78 -12.65 -18.81
CA ASP A 43 -5.10 -11.27 -19.21
C ASP A 43 -6.34 -10.71 -18.50
N ILE A 44 -6.54 -11.01 -17.21
CA ILE A 44 -7.73 -10.65 -16.43
C ILE A 44 -7.98 -9.12 -16.35
N LEU A 45 -6.94 -8.30 -16.59
CA LEU A 45 -7.00 -6.85 -16.66
C LEU A 45 -6.79 -6.29 -18.06
N LYS A 46 -6.97 -7.13 -19.08
CA LYS A 46 -6.80 -6.73 -20.48
C LYS A 46 -7.56 -5.45 -20.80
N ASP A 47 -6.88 -4.53 -21.48
CA ASP A 47 -7.39 -3.23 -21.92
C ASP A 47 -7.80 -2.27 -20.77
N LYS A 48 -7.60 -2.64 -19.49
CA LYS A 48 -7.85 -1.74 -18.36
C LYS A 48 -6.76 -0.66 -18.28
N LYS A 49 -7.17 0.56 -17.99
CA LYS A 49 -6.33 1.75 -17.84
C LYS A 49 -6.22 2.09 -16.34
N ILE A 50 -5.01 1.96 -15.80
CA ILE A 50 -4.79 1.97 -14.36
C ILE A 50 -3.87 3.12 -13.96
N LEU A 51 -4.31 3.93 -12.98
CA LEU A 51 -3.48 4.93 -12.32
C LEU A 51 -3.03 4.42 -10.96
N ILE A 52 -1.70 4.37 -10.75
CA ILE A 52 -1.09 3.93 -9.47
C ILE A 52 -0.28 5.05 -8.87
N THR A 53 -0.69 5.56 -7.71
CA THR A 53 0.09 6.57 -6.99
C THR A 53 1.23 5.91 -6.20
N GLY A 54 2.43 6.51 -6.22
CA GLY A 54 3.59 5.94 -5.52
C GLY A 54 4.07 4.62 -6.12
N GLY A 55 3.99 4.47 -7.45
CA GLY A 55 4.30 3.23 -8.17
C GLY A 55 5.78 3.02 -8.51
N SER A 56 6.70 3.90 -8.08
CA SER A 56 8.11 3.78 -8.45
C SER A 56 8.92 2.75 -7.64
N THR A 57 8.40 2.25 -6.53
CA THR A 57 9.09 1.30 -5.65
C THR A 57 8.09 0.46 -4.84
N GLY A 58 8.57 -0.64 -4.25
CA GLY A 58 7.85 -1.41 -3.24
C GLY A 58 6.53 -2.02 -3.75
N ILE A 59 5.46 -1.87 -2.97
CA ILE A 59 4.15 -2.46 -3.25
C ILE A 59 3.60 -1.90 -4.57
N GLY A 60 3.59 -0.57 -4.75
CA GLY A 60 3.04 0.06 -5.95
C GLY A 60 3.76 -0.35 -7.24
N PHE A 61 5.08 -0.53 -7.18
CA PHE A 61 5.88 -1.05 -8.31
C PHE A 61 5.48 -2.47 -8.68
N ASN A 62 5.34 -3.36 -7.69
CA ASN A 62 4.97 -4.76 -7.95
C ASN A 62 3.52 -4.90 -8.42
N ILE A 63 2.61 -4.05 -7.92
CA ILE A 63 1.24 -3.95 -8.46
C ILE A 63 1.30 -3.54 -9.95
N ALA A 64 2.07 -2.49 -10.29
CA ALA A 64 2.21 -2.05 -11.67
C ALA A 64 2.75 -3.15 -12.58
N LYS A 65 3.84 -3.82 -12.16
CA LYS A 65 4.45 -4.94 -12.89
C LYS A 65 3.44 -6.07 -13.13
N LYS A 66 2.67 -6.44 -12.11
CA LYS A 66 1.67 -7.50 -12.23
C LYS A 66 0.48 -7.06 -13.11
N CYS A 67 0.01 -5.81 -13.01
CA CYS A 67 -1.03 -5.28 -13.90
C CYS A 67 -0.64 -5.37 -15.38
N ILE A 68 0.62 -5.05 -15.71
CA ILE A 68 1.16 -5.18 -17.06
C ILE A 68 1.14 -6.64 -17.53
N GLN A 69 1.52 -7.59 -16.66
CA GLN A 69 1.48 -9.03 -16.98
C GLN A 69 0.06 -9.54 -17.23
N GLU A 70 -0.95 -8.86 -16.66
CA GLU A 70 -2.38 -9.19 -16.85
C GLU A 70 -3.06 -8.32 -17.92
N GLY A 71 -2.27 -7.69 -18.82
CA GLY A 71 -2.74 -7.01 -20.03
C GLY A 71 -3.22 -5.57 -19.84
N ALA A 72 -2.99 -4.95 -18.68
CA ALA A 72 -3.37 -3.55 -18.43
C ALA A 72 -2.35 -2.55 -18.98
N THR A 73 -2.82 -1.33 -19.27
CA THR A 73 -1.97 -0.14 -19.46
C THR A 73 -1.92 0.64 -18.15
N VAL A 74 -0.72 1.02 -17.71
CA VAL A 74 -0.51 1.58 -16.37
C VAL A 74 0.23 2.91 -16.43
N VAL A 75 -0.25 3.91 -15.70
CA VAL A 75 0.55 5.10 -15.31
C VAL A 75 0.94 4.96 -13.85
N ILE A 76 2.25 4.97 -13.59
CA ILE A 76 2.79 5.07 -12.23
C ILE A 76 3.21 6.51 -11.92
N THR A 77 2.88 6.99 -10.71
CA THR A 77 3.27 8.34 -10.29
C THR A 77 4.23 8.32 -9.10
N GLY A 78 4.99 9.39 -8.97
CA GLY A 78 5.92 9.61 -7.86
C GLY A 78 6.62 10.96 -7.97
N ARG A 79 7.29 11.39 -6.89
CA ARG A 79 7.96 12.69 -6.84
C ARG A 79 9.36 12.68 -7.44
N ASN A 80 9.98 11.52 -7.53
CA ASN A 80 11.36 11.37 -7.99
C ASN A 80 11.37 10.77 -9.39
N GLU A 81 11.74 11.62 -10.37
CA GLU A 81 11.81 11.27 -11.78
C GLU A 81 12.79 10.12 -12.06
N GLY A 82 13.97 10.13 -11.41
CA GLY A 82 14.97 9.08 -11.58
C GLY A 82 14.47 7.72 -11.15
N LYS A 83 13.73 7.63 -10.02
CA LYS A 83 13.12 6.37 -9.58
C LYS A 83 11.98 5.91 -10.50
N LEU A 84 11.21 6.84 -11.05
CA LEU A 84 10.17 6.52 -12.02
C LEU A 84 10.78 5.97 -13.32
N LYS A 85 11.84 6.59 -13.82
CA LYS A 85 12.57 6.12 -14.98
C LYS A 85 13.15 4.72 -14.77
N GLN A 86 13.82 4.49 -13.63
CA GLN A 86 14.33 3.18 -13.26
C GLN A 86 13.22 2.12 -13.18
N ALA A 87 12.07 2.45 -12.59
CA ALA A 87 10.92 1.54 -12.50
C ALA A 87 10.38 1.20 -13.89
N LYS A 88 10.27 2.18 -14.80
CA LYS A 88 9.83 1.95 -16.17
C LYS A 88 10.81 1.05 -16.94
N GLU A 89 12.11 1.28 -16.80
CA GLU A 89 13.17 0.45 -17.39
C GLU A 89 13.13 -1.00 -16.86
N GLU A 90 12.92 -1.18 -15.55
CA GLU A 90 12.85 -2.50 -14.93
C GLU A 90 11.59 -3.29 -15.34
N ILE A 91 10.43 -2.63 -15.47
CA ILE A 91 9.21 -3.26 -16.00
C ILE A 91 9.38 -3.62 -17.47
N ASN A 92 10.12 -2.82 -18.22
CA ASN A 92 10.47 -3.05 -19.64
C ASN A 92 9.26 -3.39 -20.52
N SER A 93 8.23 -2.56 -20.45
CA SER A 93 7.01 -2.72 -21.26
C SER A 93 6.54 -1.38 -21.82
N PRO A 94 6.03 -1.33 -23.07
CA PRO A 94 5.43 -0.13 -23.63
C PRO A 94 4.12 0.27 -22.94
N LEU A 95 3.49 -0.64 -22.20
CA LEU A 95 2.22 -0.44 -21.51
C LEU A 95 2.39 0.31 -20.18
N VAL A 96 3.62 0.57 -19.71
CA VAL A 96 3.86 1.38 -18.52
C VAL A 96 4.33 2.79 -18.89
N GLN A 97 3.66 3.79 -18.33
CA GLN A 97 4.03 5.20 -18.43
C GLN A 97 4.28 5.79 -17.05
N THR A 98 4.99 6.90 -17.00
CA THR A 98 5.37 7.56 -15.75
C THR A 98 4.92 9.00 -15.74
N LEU A 99 4.46 9.49 -14.59
CA LEU A 99 4.07 10.86 -14.37
C LEU A 99 4.71 11.38 -13.07
N VAL A 100 5.53 12.40 -13.16
CA VAL A 100 6.10 13.08 -11.98
C VAL A 100 5.01 13.89 -11.32
N TRP A 101 4.60 13.46 -10.13
CA TRP A 101 3.52 14.10 -9.39
C TRP A 101 3.67 13.93 -7.89
N ASP A 102 3.56 15.04 -7.14
CA ASP A 102 3.41 15.02 -5.69
C ASP A 102 1.92 15.08 -5.32
N ILE A 103 1.40 13.98 -4.82
CA ILE A 103 -0.03 13.84 -4.45
C ILE A 103 -0.48 14.84 -3.39
N SER A 104 0.44 15.43 -2.61
CA SER A 104 0.12 16.48 -1.63
C SER A 104 -0.26 17.83 -2.27
N GLN A 105 0.05 18.02 -3.56
CA GLN A 105 -0.29 19.23 -4.32
C GLN A 105 -1.73 19.12 -4.85
N ILE A 106 -2.70 19.43 -3.98
CA ILE A 106 -4.12 19.28 -4.29
C ILE A 106 -4.55 20.12 -5.51
N ASN A 107 -3.98 21.31 -5.69
CA ASN A 107 -4.25 22.20 -6.82
C ASN A 107 -3.81 21.63 -8.18
N LYS A 108 -3.00 20.55 -8.19
CA LYS A 108 -2.55 19.89 -9.41
C LYS A 108 -3.30 18.60 -9.75
N ILE A 109 -4.26 18.19 -8.93
CA ILE A 109 -4.97 16.92 -9.11
C ILE A 109 -5.66 16.85 -10.48
N GLU A 110 -6.42 17.88 -10.85
CA GLU A 110 -7.17 17.89 -12.11
C GLU A 110 -6.23 17.81 -13.33
N GLU A 111 -5.18 18.62 -13.34
CA GLU A 111 -4.15 18.60 -14.38
C GLU A 111 -3.47 17.23 -14.46
N SER A 112 -3.13 16.64 -13.31
CA SER A 112 -2.46 15.34 -13.26
C SER A 112 -3.36 14.19 -13.72
N ILE A 113 -4.67 14.26 -13.45
CA ILE A 113 -5.64 13.29 -13.98
C ILE A 113 -5.68 13.37 -15.51
N VAL A 114 -5.76 14.58 -16.08
CA VAL A 114 -5.76 14.77 -17.53
C VAL A 114 -4.48 14.23 -18.16
N CYS A 115 -3.30 14.58 -17.63
CA CYS A 115 -2.03 14.05 -18.11
C CYS A 115 -1.98 12.50 -18.00
N ALA A 116 -2.50 11.93 -16.92
CA ALA A 116 -2.54 10.47 -16.77
C ALA A 116 -3.46 9.82 -17.82
N GLN A 117 -4.61 10.43 -18.14
CA GLN A 117 -5.53 9.95 -19.18
C GLN A 117 -4.89 10.01 -20.58
N GLU A 118 -4.15 11.09 -20.89
CA GLU A 118 -3.40 11.23 -22.14
C GLU A 118 -2.33 10.13 -22.27
N LEU A 119 -1.56 9.89 -21.20
CA LEU A 119 -0.53 8.85 -21.18
C LEU A 119 -1.12 7.43 -21.28
N LEU A 120 -2.33 7.21 -20.78
CA LEU A 120 -3.08 5.95 -20.90
C LEU A 120 -3.78 5.79 -22.25
N GLY A 121 -3.87 6.84 -23.06
CA GLY A 121 -4.64 6.84 -24.29
C GLY A 121 -6.16 6.68 -24.03
N GLY A 122 -6.68 7.26 -22.95
CA GLY A 122 -8.11 7.27 -22.58
C GLY A 122 -8.36 7.29 -21.09
N ASP A 123 -9.64 7.12 -20.72
CA ASP A 123 -10.09 7.31 -19.36
C ASP A 123 -9.58 6.25 -18.39
N ILE A 124 -9.31 6.66 -17.17
CA ILE A 124 -8.87 5.76 -16.09
C ILE A 124 -10.02 4.83 -15.71
N ASP A 125 -9.76 3.52 -15.65
CA ASP A 125 -10.71 2.51 -15.21
C ASP A 125 -10.52 2.14 -13.74
N ILE A 126 -9.25 2.15 -13.29
CA ILE A 126 -8.88 1.71 -11.95
C ILE A 126 -7.90 2.70 -11.33
N LEU A 127 -8.20 3.13 -10.10
CA LEU A 127 -7.31 3.93 -9.27
C LEU A 127 -6.71 3.07 -8.15
N VAL A 128 -5.39 3.06 -8.05
CA VAL A 128 -4.67 2.46 -6.91
C VAL A 128 -4.04 3.57 -6.08
N ASN A 129 -4.63 3.86 -4.94
CA ASN A 129 -4.12 4.80 -3.95
C ASN A 129 -3.06 4.10 -3.09
N ASN A 130 -1.81 4.13 -3.55
CA ASN A 130 -0.70 3.48 -2.85
C ASN A 130 0.32 4.49 -2.29
N ALA A 131 0.38 5.72 -2.79
CA ALA A 131 1.31 6.72 -2.28
C ALA A 131 1.19 6.91 -0.77
N GLY A 132 2.32 6.88 -0.08
CA GLY A 132 2.36 7.08 1.36
C GLY A 132 3.78 7.17 1.89
N ILE A 133 3.91 7.82 3.03
CA ILE A 133 5.17 7.91 3.78
C ILE A 133 4.96 7.44 5.21
N VAL A 134 6.01 6.89 5.79
CA VAL A 134 6.09 6.61 7.22
C VAL A 134 7.14 7.54 7.84
N ASN A 135 6.81 8.08 9.00
CA ASN A 135 7.79 8.73 9.87
C ASN A 135 7.86 7.92 11.15
N GLY A 136 9.07 7.55 11.58
CA GLY A 136 9.30 6.71 12.75
C GLY A 136 9.16 7.43 14.09
N VAL A 137 8.78 8.72 14.10
CA VAL A 137 8.63 9.49 15.34
C VAL A 137 7.29 9.16 16.01
N LEU A 138 7.38 8.76 17.28
CA LEU A 138 6.25 8.32 18.10
C LEU A 138 5.88 9.38 19.14
N PHE A 139 4.64 9.27 19.67
CA PHE A 139 4.23 10.05 20.83
C PHE A 139 5.21 9.85 22.01
N PRO A 140 5.60 10.94 22.73
CA PRO A 140 5.09 12.31 22.66
C PRO A 140 5.91 13.26 21.75
N ASN A 141 6.81 12.75 20.89
CA ASN A 141 7.79 13.57 20.18
C ASN A 141 7.36 13.96 18.75
N VAL A 142 6.10 13.74 18.37
CA VAL A 142 5.57 14.12 17.06
C VAL A 142 5.46 15.65 16.99
N THR A 143 6.06 16.25 15.93
CA THR A 143 5.92 17.68 15.66
C THR A 143 4.77 17.95 14.69
N GLU A 144 4.27 19.19 14.66
CA GLU A 144 3.25 19.63 13.70
C GLU A 144 3.69 19.42 12.26
N GLU A 145 4.94 19.76 11.92
CA GLU A 145 5.49 19.56 10.57
C GLU A 145 5.45 18.08 10.13
N ILE A 146 5.81 17.17 11.05
CA ILE A 146 5.73 15.72 10.79
C ILE A 146 4.29 15.30 10.58
N TRP A 147 3.38 15.77 11.42
CA TRP A 147 1.96 15.51 11.31
C TRP A 147 1.41 15.96 9.96
N ASP A 148 1.60 17.22 9.63
CA ASP A 148 1.08 17.83 8.41
C ASP A 148 1.61 17.13 7.15
N LYS A 149 2.89 16.83 7.12
CA LYS A 149 3.50 16.12 5.99
C LYS A 149 2.92 14.72 5.79
N VAL A 150 2.72 13.97 6.86
CA VAL A 150 2.16 12.61 6.78
C VAL A 150 0.69 12.67 6.35
N TYR A 151 -0.09 13.56 6.95
CA TYR A 151 -1.50 13.74 6.59
C TYR A 151 -1.70 14.30 5.18
N ALA A 152 -0.89 15.24 4.74
CA ALA A 152 -0.95 15.81 3.41
C ALA A 152 -0.82 14.74 2.32
N ILE A 153 0.07 13.76 2.51
CA ILE A 153 0.33 12.70 1.52
C ILE A 153 -0.64 11.52 1.71
N ASN A 154 -0.73 10.98 2.94
CA ASN A 154 -1.39 9.71 3.17
C ASN A 154 -2.92 9.80 3.20
N SER A 155 -3.49 10.90 3.70
CA SER A 155 -4.94 11.09 3.82
C SER A 155 -5.46 12.14 2.86
N LYS A 156 -4.95 13.38 2.92
CA LYS A 156 -5.49 14.51 2.16
C LYS A 156 -5.35 14.30 0.64
N GLY A 157 -4.17 13.96 0.16
CA GLY A 157 -3.92 13.74 -1.28
C GLY A 157 -4.77 12.61 -1.83
N LEU A 158 -4.81 11.48 -1.13
CA LEU A 158 -5.65 10.32 -1.47
C LEU A 158 -7.13 10.71 -1.55
N PHE A 159 -7.64 11.43 -0.53
CA PHE A 159 -9.04 11.83 -0.47
C PHE A 159 -9.43 12.68 -1.67
N PHE A 160 -8.70 13.76 -1.95
CA PHE A 160 -9.05 14.69 -3.03
C PHE A 160 -8.86 14.09 -4.42
N LEU A 161 -7.83 13.24 -4.64
CA LEU A 161 -7.71 12.51 -5.89
C LEU A 161 -8.91 11.57 -6.10
N THR A 162 -9.28 10.82 -5.08
CA THR A 162 -10.42 9.92 -5.13
C THR A 162 -11.71 10.68 -5.40
N GLN A 163 -11.91 11.83 -4.74
CA GLN A 163 -13.07 12.69 -4.96
C GLN A 163 -13.15 13.20 -6.40
N SER A 164 -12.08 13.80 -6.91
CA SER A 164 -12.05 14.35 -8.27
C SER A 164 -12.32 13.29 -9.34
N LEU A 165 -11.69 12.12 -9.20
CA LEU A 165 -11.85 11.05 -10.18
C LEU A 165 -13.25 10.41 -10.09
N SER A 166 -13.77 10.21 -8.88
CA SER A 166 -15.13 9.67 -8.69
C SER A 166 -16.19 10.61 -9.21
N ASP A 167 -16.03 11.93 -9.03
CA ASP A 167 -16.97 12.92 -9.56
C ASP A 167 -17.03 12.89 -11.12
N LYS A 168 -15.88 12.69 -11.76
CA LYS A 168 -15.82 12.47 -13.22
C LYS A 168 -16.55 11.19 -13.62
N TRP A 169 -16.27 10.08 -12.96
CA TRP A 169 -16.87 8.78 -13.27
C TRP A 169 -18.40 8.75 -13.06
N ILE A 170 -18.91 9.43 -12.03
CA ILE A 170 -20.36 9.54 -11.79
C ILE A 170 -21.09 10.25 -12.93
N LYS A 171 -20.43 11.23 -13.58
CA LYS A 171 -20.98 12.00 -14.71
C LYS A 171 -20.89 11.23 -16.03
N GLU A 172 -20.11 10.17 -16.09
CA GLU A 172 -19.96 9.35 -17.28
C GLU A 172 -21.06 8.28 -17.33
N THR A 173 -21.77 8.19 -18.47
CA THR A 173 -22.74 7.12 -18.70
C THR A 173 -22.00 5.87 -19.16
N ARG A 174 -21.57 5.00 -18.25
CA ARG A 174 -20.77 3.81 -18.57
C ARG A 174 -21.36 2.52 -18.01
N ILE A 175 -21.07 1.41 -18.74
CA ILE A 175 -21.58 0.07 -18.45
C ILE A 175 -20.61 -0.74 -17.58
N CYS A 176 -19.32 -0.41 -17.59
CA CYS A 176 -18.28 -1.19 -16.87
C CYS A 176 -17.99 -0.60 -15.50
N PRO A 177 -17.87 -1.43 -14.45
CA PRO A 177 -17.51 -0.98 -13.13
C PRO A 177 -16.14 -0.30 -13.11
N LYS A 178 -16.06 0.87 -12.47
CA LYS A 178 -14.79 1.50 -12.10
C LYS A 178 -14.34 0.98 -10.74
N LYS A 179 -13.04 0.94 -10.49
CA LYS A 179 -12.52 0.40 -9.23
C LYS A 179 -11.53 1.33 -8.55
N ILE A 180 -11.57 1.33 -7.23
CA ILE A 180 -10.61 2.04 -6.37
C ILE A 180 -10.04 1.05 -5.38
N ILE A 181 -8.70 0.91 -5.37
CA ILE A 181 -7.97 0.09 -4.42
C ILE A 181 -7.13 1.00 -3.53
N ASN A 182 -7.44 1.02 -2.25
CA ASN A 182 -6.74 1.82 -1.26
C ASN A 182 -5.73 0.97 -0.49
N ILE A 183 -4.45 1.37 -0.49
CA ILE A 183 -3.43 0.67 0.30
C ILE A 183 -3.34 1.30 1.69
N SER A 184 -3.99 0.63 2.65
CA SER A 184 -3.92 0.94 4.08
C SER A 184 -2.67 0.31 4.71
N SER A 185 -2.79 -0.28 5.87
CA SER A 185 -1.77 -1.05 6.61
C SER A 185 -2.45 -1.82 7.73
N GLN A 186 -1.84 -2.89 8.22
CA GLN A 186 -2.20 -3.50 9.51
C GLN A 186 -2.25 -2.43 10.64
N GLY A 187 -1.45 -1.35 10.49
CA GLY A 187 -1.48 -0.22 11.43
C GLY A 187 -2.81 0.53 11.49
N GLY A 188 -3.71 0.36 10.51
CA GLY A 188 -5.09 0.85 10.53
C GLY A 188 -6.08 -0.05 11.26
N PHE A 189 -5.62 -1.14 11.91
CA PHE A 189 -6.43 -2.11 12.64
C PHE A 189 -5.90 -2.42 14.03
N VAL A 190 -4.89 -1.67 14.47
CA VAL A 190 -4.29 -1.75 15.81
C VAL A 190 -4.15 -0.36 16.39
N GLY A 191 -3.99 -0.22 17.70
CA GLY A 191 -3.88 1.07 18.39
C GLY A 191 -2.87 2.02 17.73
N ALA A 192 -3.26 3.29 17.54
CA ALA A 192 -2.49 4.31 16.84
C ALA A 192 -2.02 5.40 17.81
N THR A 193 -0.71 5.67 17.83
CA THR A 193 -0.08 6.69 18.68
C THR A 193 0.80 7.65 17.87
N TYR A 194 0.73 7.60 16.54
CA TYR A 194 1.50 8.49 15.66
C TYR A 194 0.80 8.63 14.28
N PRO A 195 1.08 9.72 13.55
CA PRO A 195 0.30 10.13 12.37
C PRO A 195 0.15 9.04 11.32
N TYR A 196 1.20 8.28 11.01
CA TYR A 196 1.13 7.24 9.99
C TYR A 196 0.02 6.21 10.29
N ARG A 197 -0.04 5.64 11.50
CA ARG A 197 -1.09 4.69 11.85
C ARG A 197 -2.47 5.32 11.83
N MET A 198 -2.58 6.58 12.27
CA MET A 198 -3.85 7.31 12.23
C MET A 198 -4.34 7.48 10.80
N THR A 199 -3.47 7.89 9.85
CA THR A 199 -3.84 7.98 8.44
C THR A 199 -4.23 6.62 7.83
N LYS A 200 -3.73 5.51 8.37
CA LYS A 200 -4.12 4.16 7.90
C LYS A 200 -5.50 3.74 8.43
N TRP A 201 -5.92 4.23 9.60
CA TRP A 201 -7.30 4.17 10.07
C TRP A 201 -8.23 5.02 9.19
N ASP A 202 -7.83 6.25 8.85
CA ASP A 202 -8.60 7.13 7.95
C ASP A 202 -8.89 6.40 6.63
N ILE A 203 -7.89 5.77 6.03
CA ILE A 203 -8.02 5.05 4.77
C ILE A 203 -9.00 3.87 4.89
N ALA A 204 -8.96 3.11 5.98
CA ALA A 204 -9.87 1.99 6.20
C ALA A 204 -11.32 2.48 6.34
N GLY A 205 -11.55 3.52 7.14
CA GLY A 205 -12.88 4.14 7.30
C GLY A 205 -13.38 4.77 6.00
N LEU A 206 -12.52 5.48 5.27
CA LEU A 206 -12.85 6.06 3.97
C LEU A 206 -13.23 4.98 2.95
N THR A 207 -12.51 3.87 2.91
CA THR A 207 -12.79 2.74 2.02
C THR A 207 -14.20 2.19 2.25
N GLN A 208 -14.59 2.01 3.51
CA GLN A 208 -15.92 1.55 3.88
C GLN A 208 -17.01 2.57 3.48
N GLY A 209 -16.81 3.83 3.83
CA GLY A 209 -17.79 4.90 3.53
C GLY A 209 -17.98 5.13 2.04
N LEU A 210 -16.89 5.17 1.26
CA LEU A 210 -16.94 5.33 -0.19
C LEU A 210 -17.48 4.07 -0.88
N GLY A 211 -17.22 2.88 -0.36
CA GLY A 211 -17.80 1.64 -0.86
C GLY A 211 -19.32 1.73 -0.91
N ILE A 212 -19.95 2.11 0.20
CA ILE A 212 -21.41 2.28 0.29
C ILE A 212 -21.89 3.41 -0.64
N LYS A 213 -21.18 4.55 -0.62
CA LYS A 213 -21.61 5.76 -1.34
C LYS A 213 -21.52 5.63 -2.86
N LEU A 214 -20.47 4.96 -3.36
CA LEU A 214 -20.13 4.93 -4.79
C LEU A 214 -20.64 3.68 -5.51
N ALA A 215 -20.98 2.60 -4.79
CA ALA A 215 -21.49 1.37 -5.39
C ALA A 215 -22.76 1.60 -6.27
N PRO A 216 -23.73 2.44 -5.89
CA PRO A 216 -24.88 2.73 -6.75
C PRO A 216 -24.51 3.38 -8.10
N HIS A 217 -23.30 3.94 -8.21
CA HIS A 217 -22.78 4.55 -9.43
C HIS A 217 -21.85 3.59 -10.22
N GLY A 218 -21.80 2.30 -9.86
CA GLY A 218 -20.95 1.33 -10.52
C GLY A 218 -19.45 1.49 -10.19
N ILE A 219 -19.11 2.16 -9.07
CA ILE A 219 -17.74 2.33 -8.61
C ILE A 219 -17.52 1.46 -7.39
N ILE A 220 -16.63 0.48 -7.49
CA ILE A 220 -16.31 -0.48 -6.43
C ILE A 220 -15.05 -0.02 -5.70
N VAL A 221 -15.17 0.20 -4.41
CA VAL A 221 -14.05 0.65 -3.56
C VAL A 221 -13.71 -0.42 -2.56
N ASN A 222 -12.45 -0.86 -2.58
CA ASN A 222 -11.91 -1.80 -1.60
C ASN A 222 -10.51 -1.36 -1.16
N GLY A 223 -10.00 -1.97 -0.10
CA GLY A 223 -8.68 -1.71 0.43
C GLY A 223 -7.89 -2.99 0.70
N ILE A 224 -6.59 -2.82 0.79
CA ILE A 224 -5.66 -3.83 1.29
C ILE A 224 -4.93 -3.22 2.47
N ALA A 225 -4.80 -3.98 3.55
CA ALA A 225 -4.02 -3.61 4.73
C ALA A 225 -2.81 -4.54 4.88
N PRO A 226 -1.69 -4.24 4.21
CA PRO A 226 -0.49 -5.05 4.29
C PRO A 226 0.08 -5.06 5.71
N GLY A 227 0.72 -6.19 6.05
CA GLY A 227 1.60 -6.31 7.20
C GLY A 227 2.96 -5.67 6.98
N ILE A 228 3.99 -6.28 7.57
CA ILE A 228 5.37 -5.87 7.35
C ILE A 228 5.85 -6.50 6.04
N VAL A 229 6.04 -5.66 5.02
CA VAL A 229 6.43 -6.07 3.66
C VAL A 229 7.90 -5.74 3.42
N SER A 230 8.64 -6.64 2.78
CA SER A 230 10.05 -6.45 2.41
C SER A 230 10.18 -5.38 1.31
N THR A 231 10.29 -4.12 1.72
CA THR A 231 10.41 -2.96 0.86
C THR A 231 11.45 -1.99 1.40
N ASN A 232 11.88 -1.03 0.59
CA ASN A 232 12.80 0.04 1.02
C ASN A 232 12.21 0.95 2.14
N MET A 233 10.92 0.84 2.44
CA MET A 233 10.29 1.55 3.56
C MET A 233 10.65 0.94 4.92
N GLN A 234 11.14 -0.32 4.93
CA GLN A 234 11.55 -1.02 6.14
C GLN A 234 13.08 -0.95 6.30
N PRO A 235 13.59 -0.24 7.32
CA PRO A 235 15.03 -0.07 7.52
C PRO A 235 15.78 -1.40 7.66
N ASN A 236 15.13 -2.41 8.23
CA ASN A 236 15.71 -3.73 8.49
C ASN A 236 15.78 -4.64 7.25
N CYS A 237 15.16 -4.23 6.13
CA CYS A 237 15.18 -4.98 4.87
C CYS A 237 16.22 -4.43 3.89
N GLN A 238 16.90 -3.32 4.22
CA GLN A 238 17.90 -2.73 3.36
C GLN A 238 19.15 -3.63 3.35
N GLY A 239 19.39 -4.29 2.21
CA GLY A 239 20.55 -5.14 1.98
C GLY A 239 20.35 -6.64 2.25
N GLN A 240 19.21 -7.08 2.79
CA GLN A 240 18.91 -8.50 3.03
C GLN A 240 17.80 -8.98 2.09
N LYS A 241 18.07 -9.05 0.79
CA LYS A 241 17.07 -9.53 -0.19
C LYS A 241 16.70 -11.00 -0.02
N GLU A 242 17.54 -11.78 0.64
CA GLU A 242 17.38 -13.24 0.74
C GLU A 242 16.82 -13.71 2.10
N ASN A 243 17.03 -12.96 3.19
CA ASN A 243 16.53 -13.34 4.50
C ASN A 243 15.27 -12.53 4.87
N LEU A 244 14.13 -13.20 4.83
CA LEU A 244 12.82 -12.61 5.16
C LEU A 244 12.43 -12.79 6.64
N PHE A 245 13.32 -13.27 7.50
CA PHE A 245 13.00 -13.58 8.89
C PHE A 245 12.48 -12.34 9.66
N CYS A 246 11.27 -12.47 10.22
CA CYS A 246 10.62 -11.44 11.04
C CYS A 246 10.02 -12.08 12.30
N PRO A 247 10.72 -12.03 13.44
CA PRO A 247 10.28 -12.72 14.66
C PRO A 247 8.94 -12.22 15.21
N GLN A 248 8.56 -10.97 14.92
CA GLN A 248 7.30 -10.40 15.40
C GLN A 248 6.07 -10.93 14.65
N ASN A 249 6.24 -11.43 13.41
CA ASN A 249 5.14 -11.96 12.62
C ASN A 249 4.84 -13.42 13.02
N PRO A 250 3.56 -13.84 13.12
CA PRO A 250 3.21 -15.25 13.33
C PRO A 250 3.82 -16.21 12.31
N LEU A 251 3.88 -15.80 11.03
CA LEU A 251 4.54 -16.58 9.96
C LEU A 251 6.07 -16.49 9.99
N LYS A 252 6.67 -15.76 10.96
CA LYS A 252 8.11 -15.57 11.14
C LYS A 252 8.84 -15.00 9.93
N ARG A 253 8.12 -14.32 9.05
CA ARG A 253 8.71 -13.65 7.87
C ARG A 253 8.04 -12.34 7.53
N PHE A 254 8.74 -11.53 6.76
CA PHE A 254 8.16 -10.43 6.01
C PHE A 254 7.29 -10.99 4.86
N ALA A 255 6.26 -10.24 4.48
CA ALA A 255 5.60 -10.48 3.22
C ALA A 255 6.47 -10.01 2.05
N LEU A 256 6.30 -10.65 0.89
CA LEU A 256 6.82 -10.13 -0.38
C LEU A 256 5.84 -9.10 -0.95
N PRO A 257 6.34 -8.03 -1.61
CA PRO A 257 5.47 -7.08 -2.31
C PRO A 257 4.56 -7.74 -3.35
N GLU A 258 5.02 -8.82 -3.95
CA GLU A 258 4.31 -9.64 -4.93
C GLU A 258 3.05 -10.29 -4.32
N GLU A 259 3.10 -10.71 -3.05
CA GLU A 259 1.92 -11.29 -2.36
C GLU A 259 0.79 -10.26 -2.23
N ILE A 260 1.17 -8.99 -2.03
CA ILE A 260 0.20 -7.88 -2.00
C ILE A 260 -0.31 -7.57 -3.41
N ALA A 261 0.55 -7.67 -4.42
CA ALA A 261 0.17 -7.45 -5.82
C ALA A 261 -0.85 -8.49 -6.29
N GLU A 262 -0.70 -9.78 -5.99
CA GLU A 262 -1.67 -10.82 -6.35
C GLU A 262 -3.06 -10.52 -5.77
N LEU A 263 -3.15 -10.09 -4.50
CA LEU A 263 -4.41 -9.68 -3.90
C LEU A 263 -4.99 -8.43 -4.58
N ALA A 264 -4.13 -7.48 -4.96
CA ALA A 264 -4.56 -6.27 -5.66
C ALA A 264 -5.16 -6.62 -7.04
N ILE A 265 -4.54 -7.51 -7.81
CA ILE A 265 -5.06 -7.99 -9.10
C ILE A 265 -6.45 -8.61 -8.92
N TYR A 266 -6.62 -9.50 -7.93
CA TYR A 266 -7.92 -10.09 -7.64
C TYR A 266 -8.99 -9.02 -7.36
N LEU A 267 -8.68 -8.03 -6.52
CA LEU A 267 -9.61 -6.96 -6.18
C LEU A 267 -9.88 -6.00 -7.36
N MET A 268 -8.97 -5.87 -8.30
CA MET A 268 -9.15 -5.09 -9.53
C MET A 268 -9.94 -5.85 -10.60
N SER A 269 -9.99 -7.17 -10.53
CA SER A 269 -10.69 -8.00 -11.51
C SER A 269 -12.21 -8.04 -11.30
N ASP A 270 -12.95 -8.47 -12.33
CA ASP A 270 -14.39 -8.64 -12.26
C ASP A 270 -14.82 -9.77 -11.30
N ALA A 271 -13.91 -10.68 -10.95
CA ALA A 271 -14.17 -11.75 -9.97
C ALA A 271 -14.48 -11.23 -8.56
N SER A 272 -14.09 -9.98 -8.25
CA SER A 272 -14.31 -9.35 -6.95
C SER A 272 -15.48 -8.34 -6.93
N ASN A 273 -16.32 -8.28 -7.98
CA ASN A 273 -17.35 -7.25 -8.10
C ASN A 273 -18.40 -7.24 -6.98
N PHE A 274 -18.52 -8.32 -6.21
CA PHE A 274 -19.42 -8.39 -5.05
C PHE A 274 -18.74 -8.08 -3.72
N ILE A 275 -17.44 -7.76 -3.74
CA ILE A 275 -16.70 -7.28 -2.57
C ILE A 275 -16.70 -5.74 -2.63
N VAL A 276 -17.34 -5.09 -1.64
CA VAL A 276 -17.54 -3.65 -1.61
C VAL A 276 -17.25 -3.10 -0.22
N GLY A 277 -16.43 -2.05 -0.15
CA GLY A 277 -16.11 -1.36 1.09
C GLY A 277 -15.24 -2.15 2.06
N GLN A 278 -14.63 -3.25 1.62
CA GLN A 278 -13.83 -4.11 2.48
C GLN A 278 -12.34 -3.72 2.41
N THR A 279 -11.70 -3.66 3.57
CA THR A 279 -10.23 -3.60 3.64
C THR A 279 -9.72 -4.95 4.11
N ILE A 280 -9.08 -5.69 3.20
CA ILE A 280 -8.56 -7.03 3.47
C ILE A 280 -7.21 -6.92 4.15
N VAL A 281 -7.11 -7.44 5.37
CA VAL A 281 -5.85 -7.49 6.12
C VAL A 281 -5.00 -8.63 5.58
N CYS A 282 -3.80 -8.29 5.07
CA CYS A 282 -2.82 -9.24 4.52
C CYS A 282 -1.49 -9.08 5.27
N ASP A 283 -1.43 -9.59 6.51
CA ASP A 283 -0.37 -9.31 7.48
C ASP A 283 0.26 -10.54 8.14
N GLY A 284 -0.02 -11.73 7.65
CA GLY A 284 0.49 -12.98 8.23
C GLY A 284 -0.02 -13.26 9.65
N GLY A 285 -1.19 -12.74 10.00
CA GLY A 285 -1.84 -12.91 11.30
C GLY A 285 -1.33 -11.96 12.39
N TYR A 286 -0.53 -10.95 12.04
CA TYR A 286 0.05 -10.03 13.03
C TYR A 286 -1.00 -9.29 13.85
N SER A 287 -2.07 -8.82 13.24
CA SER A 287 -3.15 -8.06 13.90
C SER A 287 -4.15 -8.91 14.69
N LEU A 288 -4.04 -10.24 14.62
CA LEU A 288 -4.93 -11.17 15.34
C LEU A 288 -4.46 -11.48 16.78
N LYS A 289 -3.44 -10.80 17.28
CA LYS A 289 -2.86 -11.00 18.62
C LYS A 289 -3.59 -10.17 19.66
#